data_144d3f277ec95fca0f16830dd4d79307
#
_entry.id   144d3f277ec95fca0f16830dd4d79307
#
_cell.length_a   1.000
_cell.length_b   1.000
_cell.length_c   1.000
_cell.angle_alpha   90.00
_cell.angle_beta   90.00
_cell.angle_gamma   90.00
#
_symmetry.space_group_name_H-M   'P 1'
#
loop_
_entity.id
_entity.type
_entity.pdbx_description
1 polymer ?
#
loop_
_entity_poly.entity_id
_entity_poly.type
_entity_poly.pdbx_seq_one_letter_code
_entity_poly.pdbx_strand_id
1 'polypeptide(L)'
;DPMDYGWQTGDWQGRPWQETVLYELHTGTFSPEGTFDGILRKLDYLAGIGVTAVELMPVADFPGRRGWGYDGVLLFAPDRAYGSPNDLKRLVDEAHARNLMVFMDVVYNHFGPDGNYLHLYAPDFFTERHHTPWGAAIDFGRRVVRDFYVHNALYWLEEYRFDGLRFDAVHAILDDSERHILTEIAETVHHSISAGREAHLVLENDSNESRFLDRGFGGNAPWYVAQWNDDYHHVQHVLLTGETDGYYRDYADRTIDWLGRVLTEGFAYQGEPSPYRDNAPRGELSAHLPALAFVNFIQNHDQVGNRGYGERLSMLVEPEKLRAAVAIMLLGPGVPLLFMGEEWGCKQPFLYFCDFHGELGEAVRKGRREEFVRFEQFADPKMRETIPDPNADETFATAKLDWPGEADPWAQGWRDYYAGLLGLRHDAIVPRLSGTKPGAGHWQRWNDRALTARWQLNDGSTLILLANLADTPAGGCDQPDGLLIFETHPGLAEAAARGTLPAWSVAWFVEGPPPQA
;
A
#
# COMPACT_ATOMS: atom_id res chain seq x y z
N ASP A 1 -8.26 7.93 30.90
CA ASP A 1 -8.56 9.32 30.54
C ASP A 1 -7.66 9.72 29.37
N PRO A 2 -8.21 10.20 28.25
CA PRO A 2 -7.43 10.67 27.11
C PRO A 2 -6.38 11.74 27.48
N MET A 3 -6.66 12.54 28.48
CA MET A 3 -5.79 13.64 28.95
C MET A 3 -4.61 13.17 29.82
N ASP A 4 -4.56 11.89 30.18
CA ASP A 4 -3.50 11.39 31.09
C ASP A 4 -2.16 11.13 30.39
N TYR A 5 -2.13 11.08 29.04
CA TYR A 5 -0.88 10.90 28.30
C TYR A 5 -0.18 12.25 28.03
N GLY A 6 1.04 12.37 28.50
CA GLY A 6 1.86 13.58 28.32
C GLY A 6 2.73 13.51 27.06
N TRP A 7 2.21 14.01 25.92
CA TRP A 7 2.94 14.08 24.66
C TRP A 7 4.26 14.85 24.77
N GLN A 8 5.36 14.24 24.30
CA GLN A 8 6.69 14.86 24.26
C GLN A 8 6.88 15.67 22.96
N THR A 9 6.21 15.26 21.88
CA THR A 9 6.27 15.89 20.55
C THR A 9 5.03 16.74 20.28
N GLY A 10 4.62 17.56 21.28
CA GLY A 10 3.40 18.38 21.20
C GLY A 10 3.37 19.38 20.03
N ASP A 11 4.52 19.75 19.51
CA ASP A 11 4.75 20.67 18.39
C ASP A 11 4.87 19.98 17.01
N TRP A 12 4.75 18.67 16.95
CA TRP A 12 4.76 17.92 15.69
C TRP A 12 3.65 18.36 14.75
N GLN A 13 4.00 18.66 13.50
CA GLN A 13 3.07 19.15 12.47
C GLN A 13 2.82 18.14 11.32
N GLY A 14 3.43 16.97 11.37
CA GLY A 14 3.44 16.04 10.24
C GLY A 14 4.55 16.32 9.23
N ARG A 15 4.47 15.68 8.06
CA ARG A 15 5.38 15.89 6.93
C ARG A 15 4.57 16.09 5.64
N PRO A 16 5.08 16.88 4.68
CA PRO A 16 4.45 17.03 3.37
C PRO A 16 4.30 15.67 2.65
N TRP A 17 3.16 15.46 1.99
CA TRP A 17 2.83 14.17 1.35
C TRP A 17 3.88 13.66 0.35
N GLN A 18 4.53 14.55 -0.42
CA GLN A 18 5.57 14.18 -1.39
C GLN A 18 6.82 13.56 -0.76
N GLU A 19 7.03 13.73 0.54
CA GLU A 19 8.14 13.12 1.28
C GLU A 19 7.83 11.71 1.76
N THR A 20 6.60 11.24 1.57
CA THR A 20 6.12 9.98 2.14
C THR A 20 6.78 8.78 1.46
N VAL A 21 7.30 7.89 2.30
CA VAL A 21 7.69 6.51 2.03
C VAL A 21 6.99 5.68 3.09
N LEU A 22 5.91 4.99 2.72
CA LEU A 22 5.13 4.16 3.62
C LEU A 22 5.84 2.84 3.90
N TYR A 23 5.75 2.38 5.15
CA TYR A 23 6.19 1.05 5.56
C TYR A 23 5.03 0.37 6.29
N GLU A 24 4.34 -0.50 5.56
CA GLU A 24 3.22 -1.27 6.09
C GLU A 24 3.71 -2.40 6.98
N LEU A 25 3.10 -2.55 8.15
CA LEU A 25 3.41 -3.62 9.08
C LEU A 25 2.20 -4.13 9.86
N HIS A 26 2.24 -5.41 10.23
CA HIS A 26 1.30 -6.03 11.13
C HIS A 26 1.89 -6.08 12.54
N THR A 27 1.23 -5.44 13.52
CA THR A 27 1.73 -5.29 14.89
C THR A 27 2.11 -6.63 15.53
N GLY A 28 1.24 -7.65 15.38
CA GLY A 28 1.43 -8.96 16.04
C GLY A 28 2.54 -9.83 15.44
N THR A 29 3.01 -9.53 14.22
CA THR A 29 4.02 -10.36 13.53
C THR A 29 5.30 -9.60 13.15
N PHE A 30 5.34 -8.28 13.32
CA PHE A 30 6.51 -7.47 13.00
C PHE A 30 7.71 -7.76 13.90
N SER A 31 7.46 -8.06 15.15
CA SER A 31 8.51 -8.36 16.13
C SER A 31 8.24 -9.68 16.87
N PRO A 32 9.23 -10.27 17.53
CA PRO A 32 9.02 -11.45 18.38
C PRO A 32 7.97 -11.21 19.47
N GLU A 33 7.93 -10.01 20.05
CA GLU A 33 6.97 -9.62 21.08
C GLU A 33 5.55 -9.52 20.53
N GLY A 34 5.38 -9.06 19.29
CA GLY A 34 4.09 -8.84 18.65
C GLY A 34 3.26 -7.74 19.33
N THR A 35 3.89 -6.65 19.73
CA THR A 35 3.29 -5.55 20.48
C THR A 35 3.74 -4.19 19.97
N PHE A 36 3.08 -3.10 20.38
CA PHE A 36 3.50 -1.73 20.08
C PHE A 36 4.95 -1.45 20.54
N ASP A 37 5.37 -2.01 21.67
CA ASP A 37 6.76 -1.93 22.15
C ASP A 37 7.75 -2.62 21.21
N GLY A 38 7.35 -3.70 20.58
CA GLY A 38 8.18 -4.38 19.60
C GLY A 38 8.44 -3.52 18.36
N ILE A 39 7.44 -2.76 17.91
CA ILE A 39 7.59 -1.79 16.80
C ILE A 39 8.49 -0.63 17.25
N LEU A 40 8.23 -0.06 18.44
CA LEU A 40 8.99 1.06 18.99
C LEU A 40 10.51 0.81 18.96
N ARG A 41 10.95 -0.42 19.29
CA ARG A 41 12.38 -0.79 19.26
C ARG A 41 13.00 -0.80 17.86
N LYS A 42 12.20 -0.72 16.81
CA LYS A 42 12.64 -0.75 15.41
C LYS A 42 12.52 0.60 14.70
N LEU A 43 11.99 1.63 15.36
CA LEU A 43 11.79 2.94 14.73
C LEU A 43 13.10 3.57 14.26
N ASP A 44 14.20 3.46 15.03
CA ASP A 44 15.51 3.98 14.61
C ASP A 44 16.04 3.26 13.35
N TYR A 45 15.78 1.96 13.24
CA TYR A 45 16.12 1.17 12.05
C TYR A 45 15.32 1.66 10.84
N LEU A 46 13.99 1.80 10.97
CA LEU A 46 13.12 2.26 9.88
C LEU A 46 13.48 3.67 9.40
N ALA A 47 13.69 4.60 10.33
CA ALA A 47 14.17 5.94 9.99
C ALA A 47 15.54 5.91 9.29
N GLY A 48 16.44 5.04 9.77
CA GLY A 48 17.81 4.90 9.25
C GLY A 48 17.89 4.37 7.81
N ILE A 49 16.91 3.59 7.35
CA ILE A 49 16.85 3.13 5.94
C ILE A 49 16.15 4.13 5.02
N GLY A 50 15.55 5.20 5.55
CA GLY A 50 14.88 6.24 4.76
C GLY A 50 13.35 6.11 4.69
N VAL A 51 12.72 5.26 5.51
CA VAL A 51 11.25 5.27 5.73
C VAL A 51 10.86 6.58 6.40
N THR A 52 9.73 7.15 6.02
CA THR A 52 9.22 8.41 6.59
C THR A 52 7.83 8.27 7.21
N ALA A 53 7.17 7.15 6.99
CA ALA A 53 5.84 6.87 7.55
C ALA A 53 5.68 5.36 7.83
N VAL A 54 5.23 5.02 9.03
CA VAL A 54 4.84 3.66 9.41
C VAL A 54 3.33 3.54 9.26
N GLU A 55 2.84 2.54 8.51
CA GLU A 55 1.42 2.24 8.37
C GLU A 55 1.09 0.95 9.11
N LEU A 56 0.27 1.07 10.15
CA LEU A 56 -0.19 -0.06 10.94
C LEU A 56 -1.40 -0.71 10.27
N MET A 57 -1.33 -2.00 9.96
CA MET A 57 -2.54 -2.79 9.70
C MET A 57 -3.53 -2.61 10.84
N PRO A 58 -4.86 -2.84 10.64
CA PRO A 58 -5.87 -2.44 11.60
C PRO A 58 -5.57 -2.91 13.03
N VAL A 59 -5.70 -1.99 13.99
CA VAL A 59 -5.43 -2.26 15.41
C VAL A 59 -6.70 -2.23 16.27
N ALA A 60 -7.87 -2.00 15.69
CA ALA A 60 -9.15 -2.02 16.41
C ALA A 60 -9.38 -3.40 17.05
N ASP A 61 -9.94 -3.40 18.26
CA ASP A 61 -10.13 -4.62 19.06
C ASP A 61 -10.96 -5.68 18.31
N PHE A 62 -10.40 -6.87 18.19
CA PHE A 62 -10.92 -8.01 17.46
C PHE A 62 -11.03 -9.27 18.37
N PRO A 63 -11.80 -10.30 17.97
CA PRO A 63 -11.92 -11.53 18.75
C PRO A 63 -10.60 -12.32 18.84
N GLY A 64 -10.32 -12.88 20.02
CA GLY A 64 -9.16 -13.73 20.22
C GLY A 64 -7.87 -12.99 20.54
N ARG A 65 -6.73 -13.51 20.10
CA ARG A 65 -5.39 -12.98 20.36
C ARG A 65 -4.57 -12.68 19.12
N ARG A 66 -5.06 -13.11 17.96
CA ARG A 66 -4.37 -13.00 16.68
C ARG A 66 -5.36 -12.82 15.54
N GLY A 67 -5.06 -11.96 14.65
CA GLY A 67 -5.84 -11.66 13.46
C GLY A 67 -5.14 -10.58 12.66
N TRP A 68 -5.46 -10.47 11.40
CA TRP A 68 -4.94 -9.37 10.57
C TRP A 68 -5.46 -8.00 11.00
N GLY A 69 -6.56 -7.97 11.78
CA GLY A 69 -7.19 -6.75 12.26
C GLY A 69 -8.45 -6.34 11.51
N TYR A 70 -8.76 -6.97 10.37
CA TYR A 70 -9.96 -6.66 9.57
C TYR A 70 -11.27 -7.22 10.15
N ASP A 71 -11.21 -7.96 11.23
CA ASP A 71 -12.36 -8.47 11.98
C ASP A 71 -12.67 -7.61 13.23
N GLY A 72 -12.29 -6.32 13.21
CA GLY A 72 -12.48 -5.41 14.33
C GLY A 72 -13.94 -5.17 14.67
N VAL A 73 -14.25 -5.07 15.98
CA VAL A 73 -15.61 -4.88 16.51
C VAL A 73 -15.74 -3.68 17.44
N LEU A 74 -14.65 -3.23 18.07
CA LEU A 74 -14.60 -2.05 18.92
C LEU A 74 -13.70 -0.99 18.29
N LEU A 75 -14.23 -0.27 17.29
CA LEU A 75 -13.45 0.62 16.43
C LEU A 75 -12.77 1.80 17.17
N PHE A 76 -13.15 2.10 18.41
CA PHE A 76 -12.56 3.16 19.25
C PHE A 76 -11.54 2.62 20.27
N ALA A 77 -11.16 1.36 20.20
CA ALA A 77 -10.20 0.77 21.13
C ALA A 77 -9.10 0.01 20.39
N PRO A 78 -7.82 0.22 20.70
CA PRO A 78 -6.77 -0.66 20.21
C PRO A 78 -6.86 -2.03 20.88
N ASP A 79 -6.52 -3.08 20.13
CA ASP A 79 -6.56 -4.45 20.62
C ASP A 79 -5.54 -4.65 21.77
N ARG A 80 -6.03 -5.27 22.83
CA ARG A 80 -5.25 -5.55 24.05
C ARG A 80 -4.08 -6.51 23.84
N ALA A 81 -4.11 -7.34 22.77
CA ALA A 81 -3.00 -8.22 22.45
C ALA A 81 -1.75 -7.44 22.03
N TYR A 82 -1.91 -6.23 21.55
CA TYR A 82 -0.82 -5.36 21.09
C TYR A 82 -0.28 -4.42 22.19
N GLY A 83 -1.07 -4.18 23.25
CA GLY A 83 -0.72 -3.30 24.35
C GLY A 83 -1.88 -2.44 24.83
N SER A 84 -1.60 -1.47 25.71
CA SER A 84 -2.58 -0.51 26.20
C SER A 84 -2.73 0.69 25.25
N PRO A 85 -3.81 1.49 25.38
CA PRO A 85 -3.94 2.76 24.67
C PRO A 85 -2.74 3.69 24.83
N ASN A 86 -2.12 3.73 26.02
CA ASN A 86 -0.94 4.53 26.26
C ASN A 86 0.32 3.98 25.59
N ASP A 87 0.41 2.68 25.37
CA ASP A 87 1.51 2.08 24.60
C ASP A 87 1.43 2.48 23.13
N LEU A 88 0.21 2.52 22.56
CA LEU A 88 0.00 3.02 21.19
C LEU A 88 0.33 4.51 21.08
N LYS A 89 -0.11 5.35 22.04
CA LYS A 89 0.26 6.78 22.08
C LYS A 89 1.77 6.97 22.18
N ARG A 90 2.45 6.15 23.00
CA ARG A 90 3.91 6.18 23.12
C ARG A 90 4.59 5.81 21.81
N LEU A 91 4.08 4.80 21.08
CA LEU A 91 4.60 4.44 19.75
C LEU A 91 4.53 5.64 18.79
N VAL A 92 3.39 6.33 18.74
CA VAL A 92 3.20 7.51 17.88
C VAL A 92 4.14 8.65 18.29
N ASP A 93 4.23 8.97 19.58
CA ASP A 93 5.09 10.03 20.13
C ASP A 93 6.58 9.78 19.81
N GLU A 94 7.03 8.54 20.01
CA GLU A 94 8.42 8.12 19.71
C GLU A 94 8.72 8.08 18.21
N ALA A 95 7.72 7.78 17.37
CA ALA A 95 7.85 7.87 15.92
C ALA A 95 8.02 9.35 15.49
N HIS A 96 7.19 10.25 16.02
CA HIS A 96 7.29 11.68 15.76
C HIS A 96 8.66 12.25 16.20
N ALA A 97 9.20 11.82 17.35
CA ALA A 97 10.53 12.21 17.80
C ALA A 97 11.66 11.82 16.83
N ARG A 98 11.38 10.86 15.92
CA ARG A 98 12.29 10.39 14.86
C ARG A 98 11.93 10.91 13.48
N ASN A 99 11.07 11.90 13.39
CA ASN A 99 10.57 12.41 12.11
C ASN A 99 9.80 11.38 11.27
N LEU A 100 9.19 10.37 11.90
CA LEU A 100 8.33 9.38 11.27
C LEU A 100 6.87 9.75 11.49
N MET A 101 6.10 9.80 10.42
CA MET A 101 4.64 9.80 10.49
C MET A 101 4.13 8.42 10.90
N VAL A 102 2.92 8.35 11.46
CA VAL A 102 2.24 7.09 11.73
C VAL A 102 0.86 7.12 11.09
N PHE A 103 0.57 6.11 10.27
CA PHE A 103 -0.71 5.88 9.64
C PHE A 103 -1.40 4.68 10.28
N MET A 104 -2.72 4.67 10.22
CA MET A 104 -3.52 3.53 10.63
C MET A 104 -4.51 3.14 9.54
N ASP A 105 -4.60 1.85 9.30
CA ASP A 105 -5.64 1.26 8.47
C ASP A 105 -6.96 1.16 9.24
N VAL A 106 -8.05 1.70 8.68
CA VAL A 106 -9.38 1.72 9.29
C VAL A 106 -10.40 1.00 8.43
N VAL A 107 -11.17 0.12 9.06
CA VAL A 107 -12.20 -0.71 8.42
C VAL A 107 -13.57 -0.12 8.69
N TYR A 108 -14.15 0.56 7.68
CA TYR A 108 -15.45 1.23 7.82
C TYR A 108 -16.55 0.62 6.95
N ASN A 109 -16.23 -0.41 6.20
CA ASN A 109 -17.16 -1.12 5.31
C ASN A 109 -17.93 -2.26 6.01
N HIS A 110 -17.40 -2.81 7.11
CA HIS A 110 -18.02 -3.92 7.86
C HIS A 110 -17.51 -3.99 9.30
N PHE A 111 -18.09 -4.89 10.08
CA PHE A 111 -17.60 -5.34 11.39
C PHE A 111 -17.24 -6.81 11.31
N GLY A 112 -16.35 -7.24 12.18
CA GLY A 112 -16.01 -8.65 12.34
C GLY A 112 -17.24 -9.53 12.70
N PRO A 113 -17.16 -10.82 12.38
CA PRO A 113 -18.31 -11.75 12.55
C PRO A 113 -18.54 -12.19 13.99
N ASP A 114 -17.58 -11.99 14.89
CA ASP A 114 -17.67 -12.36 16.31
C ASP A 114 -17.46 -11.13 17.19
N GLY A 115 -18.24 -11.01 18.26
CA GLY A 115 -18.18 -9.88 19.19
C GLY A 115 -19.00 -8.64 18.78
N ASN A 116 -19.51 -8.56 17.56
CA ASN A 116 -20.42 -7.51 17.14
C ASN A 116 -21.88 -7.86 17.48
N TYR A 117 -22.44 -7.15 18.45
CA TYR A 117 -23.84 -7.29 18.89
C TYR A 117 -24.70 -6.08 18.54
N LEU A 118 -24.23 -5.13 17.74
CA LEU A 118 -24.96 -3.93 17.34
C LEU A 118 -26.33 -4.26 16.72
N HIS A 119 -26.41 -5.33 15.93
CA HIS A 119 -27.64 -5.77 15.30
C HIS A 119 -28.76 -6.16 16.31
N LEU A 120 -28.40 -6.50 17.55
CA LEU A 120 -29.36 -6.88 18.60
C LEU A 120 -29.95 -5.66 19.32
N TYR A 121 -29.17 -4.60 19.54
CA TYR A 121 -29.62 -3.44 20.32
C TYR A 121 -29.66 -2.13 19.54
N ALA A 122 -29.08 -2.09 18.36
CA ALA A 122 -29.11 -0.97 17.43
C ALA A 122 -29.33 -1.46 15.99
N PRO A 123 -30.45 -2.18 15.69
CA PRO A 123 -30.66 -2.78 14.36
C PRO A 123 -30.65 -1.74 13.23
N ASP A 124 -31.04 -0.50 13.50
CA ASP A 124 -31.03 0.61 12.55
C ASP A 124 -29.59 1.04 12.14
N PHE A 125 -28.55 0.45 12.72
CA PHE A 125 -27.18 0.67 12.31
C PHE A 125 -26.87 0.01 10.95
N PHE A 126 -27.67 -0.99 10.58
CA PHE A 126 -27.52 -1.78 9.36
C PHE A 126 -28.74 -1.63 8.45
N THR A 127 -28.55 -1.92 7.16
CA THR A 127 -29.61 -1.88 6.14
C THR A 127 -29.60 -3.16 5.30
N GLU A 128 -30.80 -3.66 4.98
CA GLU A 128 -30.98 -4.77 4.03
C GLU A 128 -31.11 -4.30 2.57
N ARG A 129 -31.06 -2.99 2.32
CA ARG A 129 -31.10 -2.43 0.95
C ARG A 129 -29.90 -2.89 0.13
N HIS A 130 -28.78 -3.10 0.79
CA HIS A 130 -27.54 -3.57 0.21
C HIS A 130 -27.03 -4.77 0.98
N HIS A 131 -26.43 -5.72 0.25
CA HIS A 131 -25.72 -6.86 0.83
C HIS A 131 -24.25 -6.77 0.48
N THR A 132 -23.41 -7.03 1.46
CA THR A 132 -21.97 -7.12 1.32
C THR A 132 -21.52 -8.57 1.54
N PRO A 133 -20.28 -8.94 1.18
CA PRO A 133 -19.73 -10.26 1.52
C PRO A 133 -19.76 -10.57 3.02
N TRP A 134 -19.81 -9.54 3.87
CA TRP A 134 -19.85 -9.66 5.35
C TRP A 134 -21.27 -9.58 5.93
N GLY A 135 -22.32 -9.52 5.12
CA GLY A 135 -23.72 -9.48 5.55
C GLY A 135 -24.43 -8.17 5.20
N ALA A 136 -25.37 -7.75 6.08
CA ALA A 136 -26.11 -6.49 5.90
C ALA A 136 -25.15 -5.29 5.91
N ALA A 137 -25.35 -4.36 4.97
CA ALA A 137 -24.51 -3.16 4.87
C ALA A 137 -24.76 -2.20 6.04
N ILE A 138 -23.79 -1.37 6.35
CA ILE A 138 -23.91 -0.26 7.31
C ILE A 138 -24.84 0.81 6.72
N ASP A 139 -25.80 1.31 7.51
CA ASP A 139 -26.77 2.31 7.05
C ASP A 139 -26.26 3.74 7.18
N PHE A 140 -25.40 4.17 6.26
CA PHE A 140 -24.92 5.55 6.19
C PHE A 140 -26.02 6.58 5.86
N GLY A 141 -27.25 6.18 5.59
CA GLY A 141 -28.40 7.07 5.53
C GLY A 141 -28.82 7.62 6.91
N ARG A 142 -28.31 7.05 8.01
CA ARG A 142 -28.63 7.45 9.39
C ARG A 142 -27.59 8.41 9.94
N ARG A 143 -28.04 9.58 10.42
CA ARG A 143 -27.13 10.59 10.97
C ARG A 143 -26.24 10.06 12.09
N VAL A 144 -26.78 9.27 13.02
CA VAL A 144 -26.03 8.70 14.14
C VAL A 144 -24.95 7.71 13.70
N VAL A 145 -25.19 6.99 12.61
CA VAL A 145 -24.20 6.06 12.04
C VAL A 145 -23.06 6.85 11.37
N ARG A 146 -23.42 7.89 10.59
CA ARG A 146 -22.41 8.79 10.01
C ARG A 146 -21.55 9.44 11.10
N ASP A 147 -22.18 9.98 12.15
CA ASP A 147 -21.47 10.60 13.28
C ASP A 147 -20.50 9.62 13.94
N PHE A 148 -20.86 8.35 14.07
CA PHE A 148 -19.98 7.32 14.64
C PHE A 148 -18.67 7.19 13.84
N TYR A 149 -18.74 7.11 12.51
CA TYR A 149 -17.54 6.96 11.67
C TYR A 149 -16.74 8.26 11.53
N VAL A 150 -17.43 9.41 11.40
CA VAL A 150 -16.77 10.72 11.39
C VAL A 150 -15.98 10.94 12.68
N HIS A 151 -16.60 10.67 13.84
CA HIS A 151 -15.92 10.82 15.13
C HIS A 151 -14.83 9.77 15.33
N ASN A 152 -14.95 8.59 14.75
CA ASN A 152 -13.88 7.59 14.82
C ASN A 152 -12.63 8.05 14.06
N ALA A 153 -12.78 8.61 12.86
CA ALA A 153 -11.66 9.17 12.11
C ALA A 153 -10.97 10.31 12.90
N LEU A 154 -11.76 11.24 13.44
CA LEU A 154 -11.22 12.33 14.28
C LEU A 154 -10.54 11.80 15.54
N TYR A 155 -11.11 10.78 16.19
CA TYR A 155 -10.56 10.18 17.39
C TYR A 155 -9.14 9.63 17.17
N TRP A 156 -8.91 8.91 16.09
CA TRP A 156 -7.57 8.41 15.76
C TRP A 156 -6.60 9.55 15.42
N LEU A 157 -7.05 10.54 14.66
CA LEU A 157 -6.21 11.65 14.24
C LEU A 157 -5.91 12.65 15.37
N GLU A 158 -6.85 12.91 16.29
CA GLU A 158 -6.68 13.91 17.34
C GLU A 158 -6.20 13.31 18.65
N GLU A 159 -6.85 12.23 19.12
CA GLU A 159 -6.56 11.62 20.42
C GLU A 159 -5.25 10.82 20.40
N TYR A 160 -5.01 10.04 19.31
CA TYR A 160 -3.78 9.27 19.14
C TYR A 160 -2.76 9.98 18.26
N ARG A 161 -3.13 11.10 17.66
CA ARG A 161 -2.26 11.95 16.85
C ARG A 161 -1.66 11.22 15.64
N PHE A 162 -2.38 10.25 15.06
CA PHE A 162 -1.99 9.67 13.78
C PHE A 162 -1.88 10.75 12.70
N ASP A 163 -0.93 10.61 11.79
CA ASP A 163 -0.70 11.55 10.68
C ASP A 163 -1.52 11.22 9.44
N GLY A 164 -2.10 10.02 9.40
CA GLY A 164 -2.97 9.62 8.31
C GLY A 164 -3.80 8.39 8.63
N LEU A 165 -4.82 8.19 7.77
CA LEU A 165 -5.67 7.00 7.78
C LEU A 165 -5.72 6.40 6.38
N ARG A 166 -5.57 5.08 6.27
CA ARG A 166 -5.89 4.31 5.08
C ARG A 166 -7.26 3.69 5.28
N PHE A 167 -8.18 3.91 4.35
CA PHE A 167 -9.56 3.42 4.41
C PHE A 167 -9.67 2.15 3.59
N ASP A 168 -9.94 1.05 4.28
CA ASP A 168 -10.09 -0.29 3.73
C ASP A 168 -11.32 -0.42 2.84
N ALA A 169 -11.16 -1.08 1.69
CA ALA A 169 -12.23 -1.55 0.80
C ALA A 169 -13.37 -0.54 0.60
N VAL A 170 -13.04 0.73 0.29
CA VAL A 170 -14.06 1.79 0.21
C VAL A 170 -15.10 1.55 -0.88
N HIS A 171 -14.81 0.72 -1.89
CA HIS A 171 -15.76 0.26 -2.88
C HIS A 171 -16.90 -0.57 -2.29
N ALA A 172 -16.73 -1.12 -1.09
CA ALA A 172 -17.75 -1.82 -0.32
C ALA A 172 -18.53 -0.90 0.66
N ILE A 173 -18.20 0.39 0.74
CA ILE A 173 -18.96 1.40 1.49
C ILE A 173 -20.10 1.89 0.60
N LEU A 174 -21.29 1.32 0.82
CA LEU A 174 -22.46 1.59 0.02
C LEU A 174 -23.30 2.69 0.68
N ASP A 175 -23.24 3.91 0.13
CA ASP A 175 -23.94 5.10 0.65
C ASP A 175 -24.73 5.79 -0.47
N ASP A 176 -26.06 5.68 -0.41
CA ASP A 176 -26.98 6.30 -1.36
C ASP A 176 -27.29 7.77 -1.03
N SER A 177 -26.64 8.36 -0.02
CA SER A 177 -26.87 9.75 0.38
C SER A 177 -26.35 10.71 -0.69
N GLU A 178 -26.99 11.88 -0.84
CA GLU A 178 -26.53 12.94 -1.74
C GLU A 178 -25.07 13.30 -1.52
N ARG A 179 -24.64 13.33 -0.25
CA ARG A 179 -23.25 13.53 0.16
C ARG A 179 -22.70 12.22 0.71
N HIS A 180 -21.84 11.57 -0.05
CA HIS A 180 -21.24 10.30 0.35
C HIS A 180 -20.47 10.42 1.67
N ILE A 181 -20.54 9.39 2.54
CA ILE A 181 -19.87 9.39 3.86
C ILE A 181 -18.37 9.67 3.76
N LEU A 182 -17.68 9.14 2.75
CA LEU A 182 -16.26 9.42 2.53
C LEU A 182 -15.97 10.91 2.33
N THR A 183 -16.83 11.60 1.56
CA THR A 183 -16.72 13.06 1.40
C THR A 183 -16.94 13.78 2.72
N GLU A 184 -17.93 13.37 3.51
CA GLU A 184 -18.22 14.00 4.80
C GLU A 184 -17.07 13.80 5.81
N ILE A 185 -16.49 12.58 5.88
CA ILE A 185 -15.31 12.29 6.71
C ILE A 185 -14.16 13.21 6.33
N ALA A 186 -13.81 13.25 5.04
CA ALA A 186 -12.68 14.02 4.56
C ALA A 186 -12.85 15.53 4.81
N GLU A 187 -14.03 16.09 4.50
CA GLU A 187 -14.33 17.49 4.79
C GLU A 187 -14.23 17.80 6.28
N THR A 188 -14.78 16.92 7.13
CA THR A 188 -14.73 17.14 8.59
C THR A 188 -13.31 17.07 9.13
N VAL A 189 -12.52 16.11 8.68
CA VAL A 189 -11.10 16.00 9.05
C VAL A 189 -10.35 17.26 8.66
N HIS A 190 -10.45 17.71 7.39
CA HIS A 190 -9.74 18.90 6.92
C HIS A 190 -10.17 20.21 7.62
N HIS A 191 -11.40 20.27 8.14
CA HIS A 191 -11.86 21.42 8.92
C HIS A 191 -11.47 21.36 10.40
N SER A 192 -11.38 20.16 10.96
CA SER A 192 -11.16 19.95 12.40
C SER A 192 -9.68 19.92 12.78
N ILE A 193 -8.84 19.33 11.92
CA ILE A 193 -7.41 19.25 12.20
C ILE A 193 -6.81 20.65 12.25
N SER A 194 -6.05 20.92 13.29
CA SER A 194 -5.45 22.24 13.58
C SER A 194 -4.70 22.79 12.37
N ALA A 195 -4.86 24.08 12.10
CA ALA A 195 -4.14 24.77 11.06
C ALA A 195 -2.62 24.61 11.21
N GLY A 196 -1.96 24.10 10.18
CA GLY A 196 -0.52 23.81 10.16
C GLY A 196 -0.15 22.39 10.50
N ARG A 197 -1.09 21.51 10.90
CA ARG A 197 -0.85 20.08 11.01
C ARG A 197 -1.29 19.36 9.73
N GLU A 198 -0.39 18.58 9.16
CA GLU A 198 -0.70 17.70 8.03
C GLU A 198 -1.48 16.47 8.52
N ALA A 199 -2.56 16.12 7.79
CA ALA A 199 -3.29 14.88 7.98
C ALA A 199 -3.62 14.30 6.60
N HIS A 200 -3.19 13.07 6.36
CA HIS A 200 -3.27 12.44 5.05
C HIS A 200 -4.33 11.33 5.06
N LEU A 201 -5.29 11.42 4.15
CA LEU A 201 -6.33 10.39 3.98
C LEU A 201 -6.05 9.62 2.69
N VAL A 202 -5.93 8.30 2.79
CA VAL A 202 -5.58 7.40 1.69
C VAL A 202 -6.69 6.36 1.51
N LEU A 203 -7.01 6.01 0.28
CA LEU A 203 -8.04 5.03 -0.04
C LEU A 203 -7.44 3.70 -0.49
N GLU A 204 -8.16 2.61 -0.21
CA GLU A 204 -8.03 1.36 -0.95
C GLU A 204 -9.36 1.14 -1.68
N ASN A 205 -9.31 1.09 -3.03
CA ASN A 205 -10.50 1.05 -3.87
C ASN A 205 -10.27 0.20 -5.12
N ASP A 206 -10.69 -1.06 -5.08
CA ASP A 206 -10.58 -1.99 -6.20
C ASP A 206 -11.38 -1.55 -7.46
N SER A 207 -12.37 -0.66 -7.29
CA SER A 207 -13.12 -0.11 -8.42
C SER A 207 -12.39 1.00 -9.19
N ASN A 208 -11.24 1.51 -8.69
CA ASN A 208 -10.45 2.58 -9.31
C ASN A 208 -11.28 3.83 -9.63
N GLU A 209 -12.05 4.32 -8.65
CA GLU A 209 -12.85 5.53 -8.78
C GLU A 209 -11.99 6.77 -8.51
N SER A 210 -11.70 7.55 -9.54
CA SER A 210 -10.85 8.74 -9.45
C SER A 210 -11.54 9.93 -8.75
N ARG A 211 -12.87 9.95 -8.68
CA ARG A 211 -13.67 11.07 -8.16
C ARG A 211 -13.29 11.54 -6.75
N PHE A 212 -12.83 10.64 -5.88
CA PHE A 212 -12.41 10.99 -4.52
C PHE A 212 -11.00 11.62 -4.47
N LEU A 213 -10.21 11.43 -5.52
CA LEU A 213 -8.87 11.96 -5.69
C LEU A 213 -8.85 13.26 -6.49
N ASP A 214 -9.99 13.66 -7.05
CA ASP A 214 -10.11 14.86 -7.86
C ASP A 214 -9.73 16.11 -7.07
N ARG A 215 -8.82 16.88 -7.66
CA ARG A 215 -8.45 18.20 -7.19
C ARG A 215 -9.35 19.21 -7.89
N GLY A 216 -10.40 19.66 -7.21
CA GLY A 216 -11.41 20.54 -7.79
C GLY A 216 -10.85 21.74 -8.56
N PHE A 217 -11.60 22.27 -9.51
CA PHE A 217 -11.26 23.49 -10.24
C PHE A 217 -10.93 24.62 -9.24
N GLY A 218 -9.69 25.07 -9.22
CA GLY A 218 -9.22 26.13 -8.32
C GLY A 218 -8.11 25.76 -7.36
N GLY A 219 -7.56 24.52 -7.43
CA GLY A 219 -6.40 24.11 -6.63
C GLY A 219 -6.72 23.80 -5.17
N ASN A 220 -7.98 23.54 -4.84
CA ASN A 220 -8.36 23.01 -3.54
C ASN A 220 -7.70 21.64 -3.33
N ALA A 221 -7.23 21.39 -2.12
CA ALA A 221 -6.68 20.09 -1.75
C ALA A 221 -7.70 18.98 -2.05
N PRO A 222 -7.27 17.81 -2.55
CA PRO A 222 -8.17 16.68 -2.74
C PRO A 222 -8.74 16.25 -1.39
N TRP A 223 -9.93 15.65 -1.38
CA TRP A 223 -10.48 15.05 -0.16
C TRP A 223 -9.56 13.94 0.36
N TYR A 224 -9.13 13.07 -0.54
CA TYR A 224 -8.15 12.01 -0.27
C TYR A 224 -6.87 12.30 -1.07
N VAL A 225 -5.74 12.23 -0.39
CA VAL A 225 -4.46 12.62 -0.99
C VAL A 225 -3.99 11.60 -2.02
N ALA A 226 -4.31 10.31 -1.80
CA ALA A 226 -3.93 9.23 -2.68
C ALA A 226 -4.82 7.98 -2.50
N GLN A 227 -4.64 7.04 -3.42
CA GLN A 227 -5.19 5.69 -3.37
C GLN A 227 -4.08 4.66 -3.55
N TRP A 228 -4.18 3.52 -2.86
CA TRP A 228 -3.38 2.33 -3.12
C TRP A 228 -3.60 1.86 -4.56
N ASN A 229 -2.51 1.62 -5.27
CA ASN A 229 -2.54 1.28 -6.69
C ASN A 229 -2.31 -0.21 -6.92
N ASP A 230 -3.35 -1.01 -6.73
CA ASP A 230 -3.30 -2.46 -6.98
C ASP A 230 -2.91 -2.80 -8.42
N ASP A 231 -3.34 -1.98 -9.37
CA ASP A 231 -2.96 -2.17 -10.78
C ASP A 231 -1.44 -2.13 -10.98
N TYR A 232 -0.73 -1.27 -10.22
CA TYR A 232 0.74 -1.22 -10.25
C TYR A 232 1.33 -2.55 -9.80
N HIS A 233 0.86 -3.09 -8.66
CA HIS A 233 1.29 -4.40 -8.18
C HIS A 233 1.01 -5.49 -9.19
N HIS A 234 -0.24 -5.57 -9.69
CA HIS A 234 -0.66 -6.64 -10.60
C HIS A 234 0.19 -6.68 -11.88
N VAL A 235 0.45 -5.51 -12.48
CA VAL A 235 1.32 -5.40 -13.66
C VAL A 235 2.75 -5.86 -13.35
N GLN A 236 3.33 -5.38 -12.25
CA GLN A 236 4.68 -5.77 -11.84
C GLN A 236 4.76 -7.27 -11.54
N HIS A 237 3.76 -7.81 -10.85
CA HIS A 237 3.71 -9.24 -10.53
C HIS A 237 3.72 -10.12 -11.79
N VAL A 238 2.86 -9.81 -12.77
CA VAL A 238 2.82 -10.55 -14.05
C VAL A 238 4.16 -10.43 -14.80
N LEU A 239 4.78 -9.25 -14.82
CA LEU A 239 6.09 -9.06 -15.44
C LEU A 239 7.18 -9.88 -14.78
N LEU A 240 7.18 -9.97 -13.47
CA LEU A 240 8.23 -10.61 -12.68
C LEU A 240 8.09 -12.14 -12.66
N THR A 241 6.89 -12.64 -12.41
CA THR A 241 6.61 -14.06 -12.14
C THR A 241 6.11 -14.82 -13.37
N GLY A 242 5.41 -14.12 -14.27
CA GLY A 242 4.68 -14.75 -15.36
C GLY A 242 3.35 -15.40 -14.93
N GLU A 243 2.95 -15.29 -13.66
CA GLU A 243 1.66 -15.79 -13.17
C GLU A 243 0.51 -14.98 -13.77
N THR A 244 -0.53 -15.68 -14.26
CA THR A 244 -1.68 -15.08 -14.95
C THR A 244 -3.02 -15.65 -14.49
N ASP A 245 -3.03 -16.38 -13.37
CA ASP A 245 -4.24 -16.93 -12.77
C ASP A 245 -5.03 -15.88 -11.98
N GLY A 246 -6.31 -16.15 -11.75
CA GLY A 246 -7.16 -15.28 -10.98
C GLY A 246 -7.28 -13.87 -11.59
N TYR A 247 -7.11 -12.85 -10.79
CA TYR A 247 -7.18 -11.43 -11.20
C TYR A 247 -5.96 -10.98 -12.03
N TYR A 248 -4.82 -11.69 -12.00
CA TYR A 248 -3.64 -11.38 -12.81
C TYR A 248 -3.88 -11.55 -14.32
N ARG A 249 -4.90 -12.34 -14.72
CA ARG A 249 -5.27 -12.51 -16.13
C ARG A 249 -5.60 -11.20 -16.84
N ASP A 250 -6.09 -10.21 -16.10
CA ASP A 250 -6.43 -8.88 -16.63
C ASP A 250 -5.19 -8.15 -17.17
N TYR A 251 -4.01 -8.50 -16.69
CA TYR A 251 -2.74 -7.84 -17.01
C TYR A 251 -1.80 -8.70 -17.88
N ALA A 252 -2.20 -9.91 -18.22
CA ALA A 252 -1.40 -10.87 -18.99
C ALA A 252 -1.17 -10.45 -20.45
N ASP A 253 -2.15 -9.79 -21.05
CA ASP A 253 -2.06 -9.24 -22.39
C ASP A 253 -1.51 -7.82 -22.37
N ARG A 254 -0.54 -7.53 -23.24
CA ARG A 254 0.09 -6.20 -23.34
C ARG A 254 0.67 -5.67 -22.03
N THR A 255 1.30 -6.51 -21.21
CA THR A 255 1.74 -6.18 -19.85
C THR A 255 2.65 -4.95 -19.79
N ILE A 256 3.50 -4.72 -20.81
CA ILE A 256 4.36 -3.53 -20.87
C ILE A 256 3.56 -2.24 -21.14
N ASP A 257 2.45 -2.32 -21.89
CA ASP A 257 1.57 -1.18 -22.12
C ASP A 257 0.85 -0.81 -20.82
N TRP A 258 0.42 -1.84 -20.06
CA TRP A 258 -0.13 -1.62 -18.71
C TRP A 258 0.91 -0.98 -17.77
N LEU A 259 2.18 -1.42 -17.81
CA LEU A 259 3.23 -0.81 -17.02
C LEU A 259 3.42 0.67 -17.38
N GLY A 260 3.53 0.99 -18.66
CA GLY A 260 3.63 2.37 -19.12
C GLY A 260 2.48 3.23 -18.60
N ARG A 261 1.27 2.70 -18.66
CA ARG A 261 0.06 3.39 -18.22
C ARG A 261 0.02 3.59 -16.70
N VAL A 262 0.26 2.56 -15.89
CA VAL A 262 0.25 2.71 -14.41
C VAL A 262 1.34 3.65 -13.91
N LEU A 263 2.46 3.70 -14.59
CA LEU A 263 3.56 4.62 -14.26
C LEU A 263 3.21 6.08 -14.55
N THR A 264 2.45 6.36 -15.62
CA THR A 264 2.27 7.73 -16.10
C THR A 264 0.85 8.27 -15.93
N GLU A 265 -0.16 7.41 -15.84
CA GLU A 265 -1.57 7.77 -15.76
C GLU A 265 -2.25 7.28 -14.47
N GLY A 266 -1.59 6.42 -13.69
CA GLY A 266 -2.08 5.89 -12.42
C GLY A 266 -2.76 4.53 -12.55
N PHE A 267 -4.04 4.46 -12.95
CA PHE A 267 -4.73 3.18 -13.10
C PHE A 267 -4.48 2.54 -14.46
N ALA A 268 -4.37 1.19 -14.48
CA ALA A 268 -4.34 0.44 -15.73
C ALA A 268 -5.73 0.43 -16.38
N TYR A 269 -6.74 0.09 -15.60
CA TYR A 269 -8.13 0.07 -16.04
C TYR A 269 -8.79 1.42 -15.81
N GLN A 270 -9.27 2.05 -16.90
CA GLN A 270 -9.90 3.37 -16.90
C GLN A 270 -11.22 3.36 -17.67
N GLY A 271 -12.03 2.29 -17.50
CA GLY A 271 -13.30 2.05 -18.16
C GLY A 271 -13.29 0.86 -19.12
N GLU A 272 -12.15 0.22 -19.33
CA GLU A 272 -12.05 -0.96 -20.19
C GLU A 272 -12.73 -2.18 -19.53
N PRO A 273 -13.21 -3.15 -20.36
CA PRO A 273 -13.72 -4.43 -19.85
C PRO A 273 -12.64 -5.24 -19.15
N SER A 274 -12.91 -5.74 -17.94
CA SER A 274 -12.04 -6.63 -17.18
C SER A 274 -12.40 -8.09 -17.46
N PRO A 275 -11.53 -8.90 -18.07
CA PRO A 275 -11.77 -10.34 -18.28
C PRO A 275 -12.02 -11.11 -16.98
N TYR A 276 -11.39 -10.71 -15.87
CA TYR A 276 -11.61 -11.30 -14.56
C TYR A 276 -13.03 -11.03 -14.02
N ARG A 277 -13.63 -9.88 -14.38
CA ARG A 277 -14.95 -9.43 -13.97
C ARG A 277 -16.03 -9.70 -15.03
N ASP A 278 -15.94 -10.80 -15.72
CA ASP A 278 -16.89 -11.19 -16.80
C ASP A 278 -17.07 -10.09 -17.86
N ASN A 279 -16.01 -9.36 -18.16
CA ASN A 279 -15.96 -8.21 -19.07
C ASN A 279 -16.79 -6.99 -18.61
N ALA A 280 -17.11 -6.87 -17.33
CA ALA A 280 -17.65 -5.62 -16.81
C ALA A 280 -16.60 -4.50 -16.90
N PRO A 281 -16.99 -3.25 -17.19
CA PRO A 281 -16.07 -2.11 -17.16
C PRO A 281 -15.46 -1.92 -15.77
N ARG A 282 -14.17 -1.56 -15.71
CA ARG A 282 -13.47 -1.25 -14.46
C ARG A 282 -12.72 0.07 -14.55
N GLY A 283 -12.80 0.86 -13.51
CA GLY A 283 -12.03 2.09 -13.35
C GLY A 283 -12.62 3.31 -14.04
N GLU A 284 -12.07 4.44 -13.67
CA GLU A 284 -12.35 5.77 -14.25
C GLU A 284 -11.06 6.36 -14.81
N LEU A 285 -11.18 7.38 -15.67
CA LEU A 285 -10.02 8.12 -16.19
C LEU A 285 -9.20 8.68 -15.03
N SER A 286 -7.89 8.47 -15.04
CA SER A 286 -6.96 8.90 -13.98
C SER A 286 -5.79 9.75 -14.46
N ALA A 287 -5.57 9.87 -15.77
CA ALA A 287 -4.48 10.68 -16.34
C ALA A 287 -4.50 12.17 -15.95
N HIS A 288 -5.63 12.68 -15.49
CA HIS A 288 -5.78 14.04 -14.97
C HIS A 288 -5.32 14.18 -13.50
N LEU A 289 -4.93 13.10 -12.84
CA LEU A 289 -4.41 13.10 -11.48
C LEU A 289 -2.87 13.23 -11.49
N PRO A 290 -2.25 13.84 -10.48
CA PRO A 290 -0.80 13.83 -10.35
C PRO A 290 -0.29 12.45 -9.91
N ALA A 291 0.96 12.13 -10.20
CA ALA A 291 1.57 10.86 -9.78
C ALA A 291 1.52 10.64 -8.25
N LEU A 292 1.54 11.70 -7.45
CA LEU A 292 1.39 11.66 -5.99
C LEU A 292 0.00 11.22 -5.51
N ALA A 293 -0.99 11.08 -6.40
CA ALA A 293 -2.30 10.53 -6.07
C ALA A 293 -2.30 9.00 -5.98
N PHE A 294 -1.17 8.34 -6.20
CA PHE A 294 -1.06 6.88 -6.23
C PHE A 294 0.04 6.40 -5.28
N VAL A 295 -0.36 5.49 -4.37
CA VAL A 295 0.58 4.72 -3.54
C VAL A 295 0.94 3.46 -4.30
N ASN A 296 2.18 3.34 -4.73
CA ASN A 296 2.68 2.22 -5.52
C ASN A 296 3.44 1.21 -4.65
N PHE A 297 3.15 -0.06 -4.83
CA PHE A 297 3.81 -1.16 -4.12
C PHE A 297 4.00 -2.35 -5.04
N ILE A 298 5.03 -3.14 -4.80
CA ILE A 298 5.24 -4.41 -5.49
C ILE A 298 4.63 -5.58 -4.71
N GLN A 299 4.38 -5.41 -3.42
CA GLN A 299 3.65 -6.31 -2.54
C GLN A 299 3.15 -5.55 -1.30
N ASN A 300 2.09 -6.05 -0.68
CA ASN A 300 1.55 -5.61 0.60
C ASN A 300 1.02 -6.83 1.36
N HIS A 301 0.32 -6.63 2.50
CA HIS A 301 -0.23 -7.73 3.28
C HIS A 301 -1.19 -8.60 2.46
N ASP A 302 -2.07 -7.99 1.65
CA ASP A 302 -3.05 -8.69 0.83
C ASP A 302 -2.39 -9.53 -0.27
N GLN A 303 -1.45 -8.94 -0.99
CA GLN A 303 -0.81 -9.59 -2.13
C GLN A 303 0.06 -10.78 -1.72
N VAL A 304 0.66 -10.70 -0.55
CA VAL A 304 1.44 -11.81 0.03
C VAL A 304 0.51 -12.79 0.76
N GLY A 305 -0.34 -12.29 1.65
CA GLY A 305 -1.13 -13.11 2.56
C GLY A 305 -2.30 -13.83 1.91
N ASN A 306 -2.81 -13.35 0.78
CA ASN A 306 -3.83 -14.02 0.00
C ASN A 306 -3.28 -15.14 -0.93
N ARG A 307 -1.97 -15.35 -0.97
CA ARG A 307 -1.39 -16.56 -1.58
C ARG A 307 -1.60 -17.78 -0.69
N GLY A 308 -1.68 -18.96 -1.29
CA GLY A 308 -1.94 -20.21 -0.55
C GLY A 308 -0.91 -20.53 0.53
N TYR A 309 0.35 -20.16 0.29
CA TYR A 309 1.46 -20.37 1.22
C TYR A 309 2.13 -19.06 1.67
N GLY A 310 1.54 -17.91 1.34
CA GLY A 310 2.04 -16.60 1.77
C GLY A 310 3.42 -16.23 1.23
N GLU A 311 3.75 -16.67 0.00
CA GLU A 311 5.07 -16.46 -0.59
C GLU A 311 5.29 -14.99 -0.98
N ARG A 312 6.45 -14.47 -0.62
CA ARG A 312 6.93 -13.14 -0.99
C ARG A 312 7.59 -13.14 -2.36
N LEU A 313 7.64 -11.99 -3.03
CA LEU A 313 8.36 -11.86 -4.31
C LEU A 313 9.83 -12.31 -4.21
N SER A 314 10.50 -12.10 -3.09
CA SER A 314 11.86 -12.59 -2.82
C SER A 314 12.01 -14.12 -2.85
N MET A 315 10.89 -14.86 -2.78
CA MET A 315 10.83 -16.33 -2.90
C MET A 315 10.46 -16.77 -4.32
N LEU A 316 9.77 -15.91 -5.08
CA LEU A 316 9.17 -16.26 -6.37
C LEU A 316 10.07 -15.91 -7.55
N VAL A 317 10.94 -14.90 -7.40
CA VAL A 317 11.70 -14.36 -8.53
C VAL A 317 13.19 -14.20 -8.20
N GLU A 318 14.01 -14.19 -9.25
CA GLU A 318 15.44 -13.95 -9.12
C GLU A 318 15.74 -12.53 -8.61
N PRO A 319 16.80 -12.35 -7.80
CA PRO A 319 17.15 -11.06 -7.19
C PRO A 319 17.30 -9.91 -8.19
N GLU A 320 17.81 -10.17 -9.40
CA GLU A 320 18.01 -9.15 -10.44
C GLU A 320 16.68 -8.59 -10.92
N LYS A 321 15.66 -9.46 -11.12
CA LYS A 321 14.30 -9.06 -11.49
C LYS A 321 13.66 -8.19 -10.40
N LEU A 322 13.80 -8.63 -9.15
CA LEU A 322 13.26 -7.90 -8.01
C LEU A 322 13.95 -6.53 -7.84
N ARG A 323 15.29 -6.45 -8.01
CA ARG A 323 16.02 -5.17 -7.98
C ARG A 323 15.52 -4.20 -9.04
N ALA A 324 15.24 -4.66 -10.26
CA ALA A 324 14.69 -3.82 -11.32
C ALA A 324 13.32 -3.24 -10.92
N ALA A 325 12.40 -4.07 -10.38
CA ALA A 325 11.09 -3.63 -9.93
C ALA A 325 11.15 -2.63 -8.77
N VAL A 326 12.01 -2.91 -7.77
CA VAL A 326 12.25 -2.02 -6.62
C VAL A 326 12.79 -0.66 -7.09
N ALA A 327 13.74 -0.63 -8.02
CA ALA A 327 14.28 0.63 -8.55
C ALA A 327 13.22 1.44 -9.31
N ILE A 328 12.32 0.78 -10.06
CA ILE A 328 11.20 1.45 -10.74
C ILE A 328 10.24 2.05 -9.71
N MET A 329 9.89 1.32 -8.67
CA MET A 329 8.98 1.77 -7.62
C MET A 329 9.55 2.93 -6.82
N LEU A 330 10.76 2.76 -6.27
CA LEU A 330 11.34 3.73 -5.33
C LEU A 330 11.79 5.02 -5.99
N LEU A 331 12.20 5.01 -7.26
CA LEU A 331 12.65 6.20 -7.99
C LEU A 331 11.56 6.81 -8.89
N GLY A 332 10.38 6.19 -8.96
CA GLY A 332 9.21 6.77 -9.63
C GLY A 332 8.62 7.96 -8.85
N PRO A 333 7.82 8.84 -9.50
CA PRO A 333 7.26 10.02 -8.84
C PRO A 333 6.08 9.73 -7.91
N GLY A 334 5.49 8.54 -7.95
CA GLY A 334 4.44 8.10 -7.02
C GLY A 334 4.96 7.90 -5.59
N VAL A 335 4.06 7.75 -4.64
CA VAL A 335 4.42 7.44 -3.25
C VAL A 335 4.69 5.95 -3.11
N PRO A 336 5.88 5.52 -2.68
CA PRO A 336 6.15 4.10 -2.50
C PRO A 336 5.64 3.58 -1.17
N LEU A 337 5.17 2.32 -1.17
CA LEU A 337 4.88 1.55 0.03
C LEU A 337 5.72 0.28 0.01
N LEU A 338 6.35 0.01 1.14
CA LEU A 338 7.12 -1.21 1.42
C LEU A 338 6.35 -2.07 2.41
N PHE A 339 6.29 -3.38 2.17
CA PHE A 339 5.74 -4.31 3.14
C PHE A 339 6.83 -4.83 4.07
N MET A 340 6.55 -4.93 5.36
CA MET A 340 7.50 -5.34 6.41
C MET A 340 8.38 -6.52 6.00
N GLY A 341 9.71 -6.34 6.11
CA GLY A 341 10.71 -7.34 5.74
C GLY A 341 11.16 -7.29 4.29
N GLU A 342 10.51 -6.50 3.45
CA GLU A 342 10.86 -6.37 2.03
C GLU A 342 12.28 -5.83 1.85
N GLU A 343 12.66 -4.86 2.67
CA GLU A 343 13.91 -4.14 2.59
C GLU A 343 15.16 -4.96 2.97
N TRP A 344 15.00 -6.16 3.49
CA TRP A 344 16.11 -7.11 3.64
C TRP A 344 15.94 -8.38 2.82
N GLY A 345 14.98 -8.41 1.88
CA GLY A 345 14.69 -9.56 1.05
C GLY A 345 14.22 -10.77 1.87
N CYS A 346 13.32 -10.51 2.84
CA CYS A 346 12.73 -11.52 3.70
C CYS A 346 12.11 -12.65 2.88
N LYS A 347 12.44 -13.89 3.25
CA LYS A 347 11.88 -15.11 2.63
C LYS A 347 10.85 -15.80 3.51
N GLN A 348 10.54 -15.23 4.67
CA GLN A 348 9.52 -15.77 5.54
C GLN A 348 8.14 -15.43 5.00
N PRO A 349 7.22 -16.40 4.90
CA PRO A 349 5.89 -16.15 4.40
C PRO A 349 5.10 -15.25 5.35
N PHE A 350 4.13 -14.52 4.78
CA PHE A 350 3.09 -13.86 5.56
C PHE A 350 1.76 -14.51 5.19
N LEU A 351 1.21 -15.28 6.15
CA LEU A 351 0.01 -16.09 5.95
C LEU A 351 -1.22 -15.34 6.44
N TYR A 352 -2.39 -15.66 5.88
CA TYR A 352 -3.66 -15.26 6.47
C TYR A 352 -3.87 -16.06 7.76
N PHE A 353 -4.15 -15.38 8.86
CA PHE A 353 -4.42 -15.96 10.17
C PHE A 353 -5.52 -15.20 10.92
N CYS A 354 -6.25 -15.95 11.75
CA CYS A 354 -7.30 -15.46 12.64
C CYS A 354 -7.35 -16.32 13.92
N ASP A 355 -8.31 -16.05 14.81
CA ASP A 355 -8.46 -16.79 16.08
C ASP A 355 -9.93 -17.14 16.35
N PHE A 356 -10.61 -17.67 15.35
CA PHE A 356 -11.99 -18.11 15.48
C PHE A 356 -12.11 -19.55 15.92
N HIS A 357 -13.13 -19.85 16.69
CA HIS A 357 -13.38 -21.19 17.28
C HIS A 357 -14.74 -21.76 16.87
N GLY A 358 -14.96 -23.05 17.13
CA GLY A 358 -16.22 -23.73 16.87
C GLY A 358 -16.63 -23.69 15.39
N GLU A 359 -17.92 -23.49 15.15
CA GLU A 359 -18.49 -23.49 13.78
C GLU A 359 -17.92 -22.39 12.89
N LEU A 360 -17.64 -21.21 13.45
CA LEU A 360 -17.05 -20.10 12.69
C LEU A 360 -15.62 -20.43 12.24
N GLY A 361 -14.79 -20.99 13.14
CA GLY A 361 -13.43 -21.41 12.78
C GLY A 361 -13.41 -22.48 11.69
N GLU A 362 -14.34 -23.44 11.73
CA GLU A 362 -14.50 -24.44 10.67
C GLU A 362 -14.93 -23.81 9.34
N ALA A 363 -15.86 -22.83 9.38
CA ALA A 363 -16.33 -22.14 8.19
C ALA A 363 -15.20 -21.34 7.53
N VAL A 364 -14.41 -20.61 8.32
CA VAL A 364 -13.26 -19.83 7.82
C VAL A 364 -12.19 -20.75 7.22
N ARG A 365 -11.84 -21.84 7.88
CA ARG A 365 -10.88 -22.81 7.34
C ARG A 365 -11.35 -23.40 6.01
N LYS A 366 -12.63 -23.75 5.91
CA LYS A 366 -13.22 -24.27 4.67
C LYS A 366 -13.25 -23.20 3.57
N GLY A 367 -13.71 -21.99 3.90
CA GLY A 367 -13.76 -20.84 2.97
C GLY A 367 -12.39 -20.55 2.39
N ARG A 368 -11.35 -20.48 3.24
CA ARG A 368 -9.96 -20.24 2.80
C ARG A 368 -9.49 -21.26 1.75
N ARG A 369 -9.82 -22.54 1.90
CA ARG A 369 -9.48 -23.58 0.92
C ARG A 369 -10.28 -23.46 -0.38
N GLU A 370 -11.54 -23.03 -0.30
CA GLU A 370 -12.41 -22.84 -1.46
C GLU A 370 -12.00 -21.65 -2.34
N GLU A 371 -11.41 -20.61 -1.79
CA GLU A 371 -10.88 -19.46 -2.53
C GLU A 371 -9.87 -19.87 -3.61
N PHE A 372 -9.08 -20.90 -3.33
CA PHE A 372 -8.02 -21.37 -4.23
C PHE A 372 -8.48 -22.34 -5.34
N VAL A 373 -9.75 -22.68 -5.43
CA VAL A 373 -10.28 -23.58 -6.47
C VAL A 373 -9.97 -23.08 -7.89
N ARG A 374 -9.88 -21.76 -8.08
CA ARG A 374 -9.65 -21.12 -9.39
C ARG A 374 -8.16 -21.02 -9.77
N PHE A 375 -7.24 -21.43 -8.90
CA PHE A 375 -5.80 -21.41 -9.17
C PHE A 375 -5.35 -22.80 -9.62
N GLU A 376 -4.61 -22.88 -10.75
CA GLU A 376 -4.19 -24.15 -11.34
C GLU A 376 -3.41 -25.03 -10.36
N GLN A 377 -2.52 -24.44 -9.56
CA GLN A 377 -1.74 -25.13 -8.51
C GLN A 377 -2.62 -25.86 -7.49
N PHE A 378 -3.82 -25.35 -7.23
CA PHE A 378 -4.76 -25.86 -6.23
C PHE A 378 -6.00 -26.53 -6.84
N ALA A 379 -5.96 -26.89 -8.13
CA ALA A 379 -7.06 -27.61 -8.79
C ALA A 379 -7.36 -28.97 -8.12
N ASP A 380 -6.33 -29.70 -7.65
CA ASP A 380 -6.48 -30.92 -6.88
C ASP A 380 -6.96 -30.61 -5.44
N PRO A 381 -8.07 -31.21 -4.96
CA PRO A 381 -8.53 -31.09 -3.58
C PRO A 381 -7.46 -31.40 -2.53
N LYS A 382 -6.57 -32.37 -2.79
CA LYS A 382 -5.48 -32.73 -1.87
C LYS A 382 -4.48 -31.60 -1.70
N MET A 383 -4.22 -30.82 -2.75
CA MET A 383 -3.34 -29.65 -2.65
C MET A 383 -3.97 -28.57 -1.79
N ARG A 384 -5.28 -28.36 -1.87
CA ARG A 384 -5.98 -27.41 -1.01
C ARG A 384 -5.97 -27.80 0.47
N GLU A 385 -5.88 -29.09 0.78
CA GLU A 385 -5.73 -29.56 2.17
C GLU A 385 -4.37 -29.19 2.78
N THR A 386 -3.35 -28.91 1.96
CA THR A 386 -2.02 -28.49 2.42
C THR A 386 -1.93 -26.99 2.74
N ILE A 387 -2.94 -26.22 2.36
CA ILE A 387 -3.02 -24.79 2.73
C ILE A 387 -3.12 -24.69 4.25
N PRO A 388 -2.27 -23.89 4.91
CA PRO A 388 -2.27 -23.73 6.36
C PRO A 388 -3.65 -23.34 6.90
N ASP A 389 -4.01 -23.90 8.06
CA ASP A 389 -5.25 -23.53 8.75
C ASP A 389 -5.11 -22.12 9.33
N PRO A 390 -5.94 -21.16 8.95
CA PRO A 390 -5.86 -19.79 9.46
C PRO A 390 -5.97 -19.68 10.99
N ASN A 391 -6.67 -20.63 11.63
CA ASN A 391 -6.89 -20.64 13.08
C ASN A 391 -5.77 -21.34 13.85
N ALA A 392 -4.77 -21.94 13.18
CA ALA A 392 -3.70 -22.63 13.88
C ALA A 392 -2.65 -21.65 14.44
N ASP A 393 -2.16 -21.95 15.66
CA ASP A 393 -1.08 -21.18 16.29
C ASP A 393 0.18 -21.15 15.43
N GLU A 394 0.48 -22.24 14.73
CA GLU A 394 1.62 -22.39 13.85
C GLU A 394 1.55 -21.45 12.64
N THR A 395 0.34 -21.20 12.10
CA THR A 395 0.13 -20.28 10.96
C THR A 395 0.50 -18.86 11.36
N PHE A 396 0.03 -18.41 12.53
CA PHE A 396 0.44 -17.11 13.08
C PHE A 396 1.94 -17.04 13.41
N ALA A 397 2.47 -18.08 14.07
CA ALA A 397 3.88 -18.13 14.44
C ALA A 397 4.80 -18.10 13.22
N THR A 398 4.42 -18.77 12.12
CA THR A 398 5.15 -18.77 10.86
C THR A 398 5.16 -17.40 10.19
N ALA A 399 4.10 -16.59 10.36
CA ALA A 399 4.01 -15.25 9.81
C ALA A 399 4.84 -14.19 10.58
N LYS A 400 5.34 -14.53 11.78
CA LYS A 400 6.20 -13.61 12.55
C LYS A 400 7.55 -13.44 11.88
N LEU A 401 7.99 -12.19 11.72
CA LEU A 401 9.28 -11.88 11.13
C LEU A 401 10.43 -12.44 12.00
N ASP A 402 11.30 -13.22 11.36
CA ASP A 402 12.58 -13.61 11.90
C ASP A 402 13.64 -12.59 11.44
N TRP A 403 13.95 -11.64 12.32
CA TRP A 403 14.84 -10.53 12.01
C TRP A 403 16.25 -11.05 11.77
N PRO A 404 16.87 -10.74 10.60
CA PRO A 404 18.20 -11.24 10.28
C PRO A 404 19.24 -10.66 11.23
N GLY A 405 20.27 -11.46 11.54
CA GLY A 405 21.44 -10.98 12.27
C GLY A 405 22.15 -9.86 11.52
N GLU A 406 22.89 -9.01 12.25
CA GLU A 406 23.64 -7.89 11.66
C GLU A 406 24.67 -8.32 10.60
N ALA A 407 25.21 -9.52 10.73
CA ALA A 407 26.23 -10.07 9.83
C ALA A 407 25.67 -10.88 8.64
N ASP A 408 24.34 -10.92 8.43
CA ASP A 408 23.75 -11.61 7.30
C ASP A 408 24.02 -10.87 5.98
N PRO A 409 24.87 -11.43 5.06
CA PRO A 409 25.24 -10.72 3.83
C PRO A 409 24.08 -10.53 2.86
N TRP A 410 23.09 -11.45 2.85
CA TRP A 410 21.91 -11.34 2.02
C TRP A 410 21.05 -10.14 2.45
N ALA A 411 20.72 -10.11 3.74
CA ALA A 411 19.92 -9.04 4.30
C ALA A 411 20.64 -7.68 4.22
N GLN A 412 21.96 -7.65 4.45
CA GLN A 412 22.75 -6.42 4.34
C GLN A 412 22.75 -5.90 2.90
N GLY A 413 22.97 -6.77 1.89
CA GLY A 413 22.97 -6.36 0.49
C GLY A 413 21.63 -5.79 0.01
N TRP A 414 20.50 -6.26 0.55
CA TRP A 414 19.19 -5.70 0.28
C TRP A 414 18.97 -4.38 1.04
N ARG A 415 19.30 -4.32 2.33
CA ARG A 415 19.22 -3.08 3.12
C ARG A 415 20.01 -1.93 2.49
N ASP A 416 21.23 -2.19 2.08
CA ASP A 416 22.07 -1.20 1.40
C ASP A 416 21.43 -0.73 0.08
N TYR A 417 20.79 -1.64 -0.65
CA TYR A 417 20.11 -1.32 -1.90
C TYR A 417 18.90 -0.42 -1.67
N TYR A 418 18.01 -0.78 -0.72
CA TYR A 418 16.84 0.05 -0.39
C TYR A 418 17.25 1.40 0.19
N ALA A 419 18.15 1.43 1.15
CA ALA A 419 18.64 2.68 1.74
C ALA A 419 19.29 3.59 0.70
N GLY A 420 20.09 3.03 -0.23
CA GLY A 420 20.68 3.78 -1.32
C GLY A 420 19.65 4.41 -2.26
N LEU A 421 18.61 3.66 -2.64
CA LEU A 421 17.53 4.17 -3.48
C LEU A 421 16.66 5.21 -2.76
N LEU A 422 16.33 5.00 -1.49
CA LEU A 422 15.55 5.93 -0.69
C LEU A 422 16.32 7.24 -0.44
N GLY A 423 17.62 7.15 -0.17
CA GLY A 423 18.49 8.33 -0.10
C GLY A 423 18.51 9.11 -1.41
N LEU A 424 18.68 8.42 -2.54
CA LEU A 424 18.65 9.04 -3.86
C LEU A 424 17.27 9.67 -4.17
N ARG A 425 16.16 8.98 -3.82
CA ARG A 425 14.81 9.53 -3.93
C ARG A 425 14.69 10.83 -3.16
N HIS A 426 15.11 10.84 -1.89
CA HIS A 426 15.07 12.00 -1.03
C HIS A 426 15.85 13.19 -1.62
N ASP A 427 17.07 12.96 -2.10
CA ASP A 427 17.97 14.01 -2.54
C ASP A 427 17.65 14.52 -3.96
N ALA A 428 17.28 13.63 -4.88
CA ALA A 428 17.16 13.98 -6.29
C ALA A 428 15.72 14.11 -6.79
N ILE A 429 14.74 13.46 -6.19
CA ILE A 429 13.38 13.36 -6.72
C ILE A 429 12.39 14.16 -5.88
N VAL A 430 12.31 13.90 -4.57
CA VAL A 430 11.36 14.55 -3.64
C VAL A 430 11.34 16.08 -3.77
N PRO A 431 12.49 16.79 -3.83
CA PRO A 431 12.49 18.26 -3.95
C PRO A 431 11.82 18.82 -5.21
N ARG A 432 11.60 17.95 -6.22
CA ARG A 432 11.02 18.31 -7.53
C ARG A 432 9.55 17.91 -7.68
N LEU A 433 8.99 17.13 -6.71
CA LEU A 433 7.65 16.55 -6.84
C LEU A 433 6.53 17.54 -6.50
N SER A 434 6.76 18.45 -5.53
CA SER A 434 5.73 19.40 -5.11
C SER A 434 5.25 20.27 -6.27
N GLY A 435 3.93 20.31 -6.48
CA GLY A 435 3.33 21.11 -7.55
C GLY A 435 3.46 20.52 -8.95
N THR A 436 3.97 19.29 -9.11
CA THR A 436 3.97 18.57 -10.40
C THR A 436 2.54 18.49 -10.94
N LYS A 437 2.37 18.90 -12.19
CA LYS A 437 1.05 18.99 -12.81
C LYS A 437 0.47 17.62 -13.15
N PRO A 438 -0.85 17.47 -13.14
CA PRO A 438 -1.52 16.33 -13.75
C PRO A 438 -1.12 16.13 -15.22
N GLY A 439 -1.11 14.88 -15.68
CA GLY A 439 -0.76 14.57 -17.07
C GLY A 439 0.72 14.81 -17.43
N ALA A 440 1.59 14.93 -16.42
CA ALA A 440 3.01 15.17 -16.62
C ALA A 440 3.78 13.95 -17.17
N GLY A 441 3.18 12.77 -17.10
CA GLY A 441 3.80 11.51 -17.49
C GLY A 441 3.54 11.14 -18.96
N HIS A 442 4.57 10.65 -19.64
CA HIS A 442 4.48 10.06 -20.99
C HIS A 442 5.37 8.83 -21.07
N TRP A 443 4.93 7.82 -21.85
CA TRP A 443 5.71 6.62 -22.04
C TRP A 443 5.75 6.16 -23.50
N GLN A 444 6.78 5.39 -23.83
CA GLN A 444 6.97 4.82 -25.15
C GLN A 444 7.50 3.40 -25.03
N ARG A 445 6.85 2.45 -25.66
CA ARG A 445 7.28 1.07 -25.77
C ARG A 445 8.36 0.90 -26.85
N TRP A 446 9.39 0.09 -26.61
CA TRP A 446 10.35 -0.34 -27.62
C TRP A 446 10.03 -1.74 -28.14
N ASN A 447 9.64 -2.63 -27.23
CA ASN A 447 9.19 -3.99 -27.51
C ASN A 447 8.21 -4.47 -26.43
N ASP A 448 7.89 -5.78 -26.40
CA ASP A 448 6.89 -6.31 -25.47
C ASP A 448 7.31 -6.32 -23.99
N ARG A 449 8.55 -5.96 -23.67
CA ARG A 449 9.11 -5.97 -22.32
C ARG A 449 9.99 -4.77 -21.99
N ALA A 450 10.05 -3.75 -22.87
CA ALA A 450 10.93 -2.61 -22.65
C ALA A 450 10.26 -1.28 -23.01
N LEU A 451 10.51 -0.27 -22.21
CA LEU A 451 9.93 1.07 -22.37
C LEU A 451 10.85 2.19 -21.90
N THR A 452 10.52 3.41 -22.34
CA THR A 452 10.90 4.68 -21.72
C THR A 452 9.67 5.30 -21.07
N ALA A 453 9.81 5.84 -19.85
CA ALA A 453 8.80 6.73 -19.26
C ALA A 453 9.44 8.04 -18.84
N ARG A 454 8.69 9.15 -18.97
CA ARG A 454 9.16 10.52 -18.72
C ARG A 454 8.11 11.29 -17.93
N TRP A 455 8.56 12.12 -16.98
CA TRP A 455 7.68 13.00 -16.21
C TRP A 455 8.25 14.40 -16.16
N GLN A 456 7.45 15.37 -16.61
CA GLN A 456 7.78 16.77 -16.47
C GLN A 456 7.54 17.21 -15.02
N LEU A 457 8.59 17.58 -14.30
CA LEU A 457 8.51 17.98 -12.90
C LEU A 457 8.26 19.49 -12.76
N ASN A 458 7.92 19.94 -11.55
CA ASN A 458 7.50 21.33 -11.33
C ASN A 458 8.63 22.35 -11.51
N ASP A 459 9.86 21.96 -11.25
CA ASP A 459 11.06 22.82 -11.43
C ASP A 459 11.50 22.97 -12.90
N GLY A 460 10.76 22.39 -13.84
CA GLY A 460 11.09 22.36 -15.26
C GLY A 460 12.04 21.23 -15.66
N SER A 461 12.49 20.40 -14.72
CA SER A 461 13.26 19.20 -15.04
C SER A 461 12.37 18.07 -15.54
N THR A 462 12.98 17.08 -16.20
CA THR A 462 12.32 15.85 -16.64
C THR A 462 12.98 14.65 -15.98
N LEU A 463 12.20 13.86 -15.23
CA LEU A 463 12.62 12.56 -14.72
C LEU A 463 12.39 11.50 -15.81
N ILE A 464 13.38 10.63 -16.07
CA ILE A 464 13.32 9.66 -17.16
C ILE A 464 13.74 8.29 -16.67
N LEU A 465 12.89 7.30 -16.97
CA LEU A 465 13.11 5.88 -16.79
C LEU A 465 13.41 5.23 -18.14
N LEU A 466 14.49 4.46 -18.22
CA LEU A 466 14.69 3.42 -19.23
C LEU A 466 14.61 2.06 -18.55
N ALA A 467 13.77 1.17 -19.05
CA ALA A 467 13.61 -0.17 -18.48
C ALA A 467 13.54 -1.24 -19.57
N ASN A 468 14.37 -2.29 -19.40
CA ASN A 468 14.24 -3.55 -20.12
C ASN A 468 13.95 -4.67 -19.09
N LEU A 469 12.76 -5.21 -19.10
CA LEU A 469 12.26 -6.25 -18.19
C LEU A 469 12.13 -7.60 -18.90
N ALA A 470 12.94 -7.84 -19.92
CA ALA A 470 13.07 -9.11 -20.64
C ALA A 470 14.32 -9.88 -20.18
N ASP A 471 14.31 -11.20 -20.36
CA ASP A 471 15.48 -12.08 -20.16
C ASP A 471 16.54 -11.94 -21.28
N THR A 472 16.34 -11.03 -22.25
CA THR A 472 17.24 -10.77 -23.37
C THR A 472 17.47 -9.27 -23.55
N PRO A 473 18.59 -8.85 -24.16
CA PRO A 473 18.82 -7.45 -24.49
C PRO A 473 17.71 -6.87 -25.38
N ALA A 474 17.33 -5.62 -25.11
CA ALA A 474 16.34 -4.86 -25.88
C ALA A 474 17.01 -3.72 -26.67
N GLY A 475 16.68 -3.62 -27.96
CA GLY A 475 17.09 -2.50 -28.81
C GLY A 475 16.00 -1.45 -28.95
N GLY A 476 16.37 -0.26 -29.45
CA GLY A 476 15.43 0.81 -29.79
C GLY A 476 15.28 1.89 -28.70
N CYS A 477 16.14 1.90 -27.69
CA CYS A 477 16.18 3.00 -26.73
C CYS A 477 16.95 4.19 -27.29
N ASP A 478 16.47 5.38 -27.00
CA ASP A 478 17.21 6.62 -27.18
C ASP A 478 17.86 7.00 -25.86
N GLN A 479 19.15 7.34 -25.88
CA GLN A 479 19.83 7.84 -24.70
C GLN A 479 19.27 9.22 -24.33
N PRO A 480 18.81 9.45 -23.08
CA PRO A 480 18.48 10.78 -22.61
C PRO A 480 19.71 11.69 -22.53
N ASP A 481 19.52 12.99 -22.76
CA ASP A 481 20.56 14.01 -22.57
C ASP A 481 20.79 14.38 -21.09
N GLY A 482 20.08 13.73 -20.16
CA GLY A 482 20.10 14.01 -18.73
C GLY A 482 21.28 13.42 -17.98
N LEU A 483 21.42 13.84 -16.72
CA LEU A 483 22.32 13.25 -15.76
C LEU A 483 21.80 11.86 -15.35
N LEU A 484 22.64 10.82 -15.52
CA LEU A 484 22.37 9.51 -14.94
C LEU A 484 22.39 9.62 -13.41
N ILE A 485 21.29 9.28 -12.76
CA ILE A 485 21.17 9.30 -11.30
C ILE A 485 21.21 7.89 -10.70
N PHE A 486 20.82 6.86 -11.48
CA PHE A 486 20.85 5.46 -11.05
C PHE A 486 20.92 4.51 -12.24
N GLU A 487 21.63 3.38 -12.05
CA GLU A 487 21.64 2.24 -12.96
C GLU A 487 21.73 0.92 -12.18
N THR A 488 20.97 -0.11 -12.60
CA THR A 488 21.03 -1.44 -11.97
C THR A 488 22.35 -2.17 -12.22
N HIS A 489 23.02 -1.88 -13.32
CA HIS A 489 24.31 -2.45 -13.72
C HIS A 489 25.20 -1.32 -14.24
N PRO A 490 26.49 -1.31 -13.89
CA PRO A 490 27.42 -0.30 -14.41
C PRO A 490 27.49 -0.30 -15.93
N GLY A 491 27.45 0.90 -16.55
CA GLY A 491 27.60 1.07 -17.99
C GLY A 491 26.31 1.03 -18.79
N LEU A 492 25.15 1.16 -18.15
CA LEU A 492 23.85 1.22 -18.86
C LEU A 492 23.70 2.51 -19.69
N ALA A 493 24.28 3.63 -19.23
CA ALA A 493 24.27 4.86 -20.00
C ALA A 493 24.98 4.67 -21.35
N GLU A 494 26.16 4.03 -21.38
CA GLU A 494 26.88 3.73 -22.61
C GLU A 494 26.17 2.67 -23.47
N ALA A 495 25.48 1.73 -22.84
CA ALA A 495 24.67 0.75 -23.57
C ALA A 495 23.45 1.43 -24.23
N ALA A 496 22.77 2.31 -23.53
CA ALA A 496 21.67 3.13 -24.07
C ALA A 496 22.15 4.01 -25.23
N ALA A 497 23.35 4.62 -25.10
CA ALA A 497 23.96 5.39 -26.21
C ALA A 497 24.19 4.56 -27.49
N ARG A 498 24.33 3.25 -27.35
CA ARG A 498 24.40 2.33 -28.49
C ARG A 498 23.02 1.82 -28.92
N GLY A 499 21.94 2.33 -28.34
CA GLY A 499 20.57 1.96 -28.63
C GLY A 499 20.14 0.59 -28.08
N THR A 500 20.80 0.05 -27.05
CA THR A 500 20.53 -1.28 -26.52
C THR A 500 20.66 -1.31 -25.00
N LEU A 501 19.71 -1.96 -24.29
CA LEU A 501 19.82 -2.25 -22.86
C LEU A 501 19.94 -3.76 -22.61
N PRO A 502 20.80 -4.20 -21.67
CA PRO A 502 20.86 -5.59 -21.21
C PRO A 502 19.53 -6.11 -20.65
N ALA A 503 19.45 -7.42 -20.44
CA ALA A 503 18.33 -8.04 -19.73
C ALA A 503 18.18 -7.48 -18.31
N TRP A 504 16.93 -7.35 -17.85
CA TRP A 504 16.56 -6.92 -16.49
C TRP A 504 17.32 -5.67 -16.01
N SER A 505 17.37 -4.65 -16.85
CA SER A 505 18.11 -3.42 -16.58
C SER A 505 17.21 -2.20 -16.48
N VAL A 506 17.51 -1.33 -15.54
CA VAL A 506 16.81 -0.08 -15.25
C VAL A 506 17.83 1.03 -15.10
N ALA A 507 17.61 2.15 -15.79
CA ALA A 507 18.39 3.36 -15.64
C ALA A 507 17.47 4.58 -15.47
N TRP A 508 17.84 5.46 -14.54
CA TRP A 508 17.13 6.70 -14.26
C TRP A 508 17.99 7.91 -14.56
N PHE A 509 17.39 8.91 -15.21
CA PHE A 509 18.05 10.16 -15.57
C PHE A 509 17.20 11.35 -15.12
N VAL A 510 17.87 12.47 -14.93
CA VAL A 510 17.22 13.79 -14.75
C VAL A 510 17.79 14.76 -15.78
N GLU A 511 16.93 15.30 -16.62
CA GLU A 511 17.25 16.41 -17.53
C GLU A 511 16.79 17.72 -16.92
N GLY A 512 17.61 18.77 -17.01
CA GLY A 512 17.25 20.12 -16.55
C GLY A 512 18.13 20.66 -15.42
N PRO A 513 17.71 21.74 -14.76
CA PRO A 513 18.52 22.38 -13.73
C PRO A 513 18.66 21.51 -12.48
N PRO A 514 19.73 21.70 -11.68
CA PRO A 514 19.83 21.08 -10.36
C PRO A 514 18.65 21.55 -9.47
N PRO A 515 18.28 20.78 -8.42
CA PRO A 515 17.23 21.20 -7.51
C PRO A 515 17.55 22.56 -6.92
N GLN A 516 16.53 23.41 -6.78
CA GLN A 516 16.68 24.66 -6.04
C GLN A 516 16.82 24.29 -4.55
N ALA A 517 17.87 24.85 -3.92
CA ALA A 517 18.18 24.61 -2.51
C ALA A 517 17.12 25.21 -1.56
#